data_1aa9978702f12d8c017427324f36dc78
#
_entry.id   1aa9978702f12d8c017427324f36dc78
#
_cell.length_a   1.000
_cell.length_b   1.000
_cell.length_c   1.000
_cell.angle_alpha   90.00
_cell.angle_beta   90.00
_cell.angle_gamma   90.00
#
_symmetry.space_group_name_H-M   'P 1'
#
loop_
_entity.id
_entity.type
_entity.pdbx_description
1 polymer ?
#
loop_
_entity_poly.entity_id
_entity_poly.type
_entity_poly.pdbx_seq_one_letter_code
_entity_poly.pdbx_strand_id
1 'polypeptide(L)'
;DNIGKSMIVAGCAGSGKSVIAMYKAQQILETGGDVILIAFTKSLNRYMSQGKANTLDKKFFYHWQWIDQGMPSADYIIVDEIQDFDKEEILHFIHAAKKCFYFFGDTAQSIYKAFGKMTMTIDQISHMTGVAVSRLYNNYRLPKPVAKITQDYLGLDEENDKVRDFSESLYLSKENVLPVFMPCESKEEQINKIISIINDNKYRNVGILVADNEMVLEIMNSFTSSKFACEFKYNAGYNDSRNKDTLNFRTERPKLMTYHSAKGLQFETVIIPFYKGARNNDEKKALYVAMTRTYRNLYVLHDGILQEPLKNVPERLYEKR
;
A
#
# COMPACT_ATOMS: atom_id res chain seq x y z
N ASP A 1 -20.29 -2.76 -16.40
CA ASP A 1 -21.21 -1.64 -16.69
C ASP A 1 -22.48 -1.53 -15.82
N ASN A 2 -22.55 -2.23 -14.69
CA ASN A 2 -23.74 -2.24 -13.86
C ASN A 2 -23.63 -1.23 -12.70
N ILE A 3 -24.04 0.02 -12.90
CA ILE A 3 -24.13 1.05 -11.83
C ILE A 3 -25.20 0.68 -10.80
N GLY A 4 -26.16 -0.19 -11.15
CA GLY A 4 -27.32 -0.53 -10.32
C GLY A 4 -27.18 -1.71 -9.36
N LYS A 5 -25.98 -2.27 -9.16
CA LYS A 5 -25.75 -3.41 -8.26
C LYS A 5 -24.51 -3.19 -7.39
N SER A 6 -24.63 -3.52 -6.12
CA SER A 6 -23.44 -3.54 -5.22
C SER A 6 -22.42 -4.57 -5.68
N MET A 7 -21.13 -4.26 -5.49
CA MET A 7 -20.02 -5.09 -5.95
C MET A 7 -18.94 -5.18 -4.88
N ILE A 8 -18.30 -6.33 -4.80
CA ILE A 8 -17.05 -6.55 -4.06
C ILE A 8 -16.00 -6.98 -5.07
N VAL A 9 -14.89 -6.25 -5.13
CA VAL A 9 -13.80 -6.50 -6.07
C VAL A 9 -12.53 -6.81 -5.28
N ALA A 10 -12.04 -8.03 -5.42
CA ALA A 10 -10.76 -8.47 -4.86
C ALA A 10 -9.68 -8.49 -5.93
N GLY A 11 -8.44 -8.25 -5.53
CA GLY A 11 -7.31 -8.37 -6.46
C GLY A 11 -5.98 -8.14 -5.77
N CYS A 12 -4.90 -8.72 -6.32
CA CYS A 12 -3.56 -8.55 -5.78
C CYS A 12 -3.04 -7.10 -5.89
N ALA A 13 -1.90 -6.84 -5.28
CA ALA A 13 -1.19 -5.58 -5.48
C ALA A 13 -0.90 -5.36 -6.98
N GLY A 14 -1.22 -4.18 -7.49
CA GLY A 14 -1.02 -3.85 -8.90
C GLY A 14 -2.12 -4.29 -9.87
N SER A 15 -3.22 -4.87 -9.39
CA SER A 15 -4.35 -5.30 -10.24
C SER A 15 -5.27 -4.17 -10.72
N GLY A 16 -5.04 -2.93 -10.27
CA GLY A 16 -5.81 -1.77 -10.75
C GLY A 16 -7.06 -1.44 -9.92
N LYS A 17 -7.27 -2.06 -8.74
CA LYS A 17 -8.44 -1.81 -7.86
C LYS A 17 -8.76 -0.33 -7.66
N SER A 18 -7.79 0.43 -7.17
CA SER A 18 -7.96 1.88 -6.89
C SER A 18 -8.28 2.68 -8.17
N VAL A 19 -7.71 2.28 -9.32
CA VAL A 19 -8.02 2.91 -10.62
C VAL A 19 -9.47 2.64 -10.99
N ILE A 20 -9.94 1.40 -10.82
CA ILE A 20 -11.34 1.03 -11.10
C ILE A 20 -12.28 1.74 -10.13
N ALA A 21 -11.94 1.82 -8.83
CA ALA A 21 -12.73 2.55 -7.83
C ALA A 21 -12.92 4.01 -8.24
N MET A 22 -11.86 4.66 -8.69
CA MET A 22 -11.89 6.04 -9.13
C MET A 22 -12.65 6.26 -10.44
N TYR A 23 -12.43 5.38 -11.42
CA TYR A 23 -13.17 5.42 -12.68
C TYR A 23 -14.67 5.23 -12.43
N LYS A 24 -15.04 4.32 -11.52
CA LYS A 24 -16.42 4.09 -11.12
C LYS A 24 -17.04 5.34 -10.47
N ALA A 25 -16.31 6.01 -9.57
CA ALA A 25 -16.76 7.25 -8.97
C ALA A 25 -17.00 8.34 -10.03
N GLN A 26 -16.07 8.49 -10.97
CA GLN A 26 -16.21 9.44 -12.06
C GLN A 26 -17.41 9.12 -12.97
N GLN A 27 -17.60 7.86 -13.35
CA GLN A 27 -18.72 7.40 -14.15
C GLN A 27 -20.07 7.74 -13.49
N ILE A 28 -20.17 7.54 -12.16
CA ILE A 28 -21.38 7.86 -11.40
C ILE A 28 -21.65 9.37 -11.46
N LEU A 29 -20.63 10.21 -11.23
CA LEU A 29 -20.75 11.67 -11.29
C LEU A 29 -21.17 12.15 -12.69
N GLU A 30 -20.62 11.59 -13.75
CA GLU A 30 -20.96 11.93 -15.14
C GLU A 30 -22.42 11.61 -15.48
N THR A 31 -23.00 10.61 -14.82
CA THR A 31 -24.44 10.27 -14.95
C THR A 31 -25.35 11.06 -13.99
N GLY A 32 -24.81 12.03 -13.26
CA GLY A 32 -25.55 12.84 -12.29
C GLY A 32 -25.84 12.14 -10.96
N GLY A 33 -25.19 11.01 -10.67
CA GLY A 33 -25.34 10.27 -9.42
C GLY A 33 -24.58 10.93 -8.27
N ASP A 34 -25.07 10.76 -7.05
CA ASP A 34 -24.39 11.20 -5.81
C ASP A 34 -23.49 10.06 -5.30
N VAL A 35 -22.17 10.31 -5.19
CA VAL A 35 -21.17 9.31 -4.80
C VAL A 35 -20.20 9.85 -3.76
N ILE A 36 -19.81 8.99 -2.82
CA ILE A 36 -18.73 9.22 -1.88
C ILE A 36 -17.68 8.13 -2.09
N LEU A 37 -16.41 8.54 -2.21
CA LEU A 37 -15.25 7.65 -2.26
C LEU A 37 -14.47 7.78 -0.95
N ILE A 38 -14.24 6.65 -0.27
CA ILE A 38 -13.55 6.58 1.02
C ILE A 38 -12.25 5.79 0.85
N ALA A 39 -11.12 6.42 1.24
CA ALA A 39 -9.82 5.77 1.35
C ALA A 39 -9.46 5.50 2.81
N PHE A 40 -8.74 4.41 3.08
CA PHE A 40 -8.39 4.03 4.45
C PHE A 40 -7.45 5.02 5.13
N THR A 41 -6.41 5.52 4.43
CA THR A 41 -5.39 6.39 5.02
C THR A 41 -5.40 7.81 4.48
N LYS A 42 -5.01 8.77 5.34
CA LYS A 42 -4.81 10.17 4.96
C LYS A 42 -3.74 10.32 3.86
N SER A 43 -2.68 9.51 3.91
CA SER A 43 -1.62 9.53 2.90
C SER A 43 -2.12 9.08 1.54
N LEU A 44 -2.93 8.01 1.49
CA LEU A 44 -3.56 7.53 0.26
C LEU A 44 -4.55 8.56 -0.30
N ASN A 45 -5.40 9.13 0.56
CA ASN A 45 -6.31 10.20 0.17
C ASN A 45 -5.55 11.38 -0.44
N ARG A 46 -4.49 11.86 0.22
CA ARG A 46 -3.64 12.95 -0.27
C ARG A 46 -2.97 12.61 -1.60
N TYR A 47 -2.40 11.40 -1.72
CA TYR A 47 -1.80 10.92 -2.96
C TYR A 47 -2.80 10.89 -4.12
N MET A 48 -3.97 10.34 -3.89
CA MET A 48 -5.03 10.25 -4.88
C MET A 48 -5.63 11.62 -5.23
N SER A 49 -5.78 12.54 -4.30
CA SER A 49 -6.30 13.90 -4.54
C SER A 49 -5.35 14.78 -5.36
N GLN A 50 -4.04 14.56 -5.27
CA GLN A 50 -3.05 15.36 -5.99
C GLN A 50 -2.97 15.04 -7.49
N GLY A 51 -3.51 13.91 -7.93
CA GLY A 51 -3.52 13.48 -9.35
C GLY A 51 -4.79 13.81 -10.13
N LYS A 52 -5.76 14.61 -9.59
CA LYS A 52 -7.12 14.67 -10.12
C LYS A 52 -7.66 16.01 -10.56
N ALA A 53 -8.63 15.91 -11.48
CA ALA A 53 -9.56 16.99 -11.81
C ALA A 53 -10.46 17.33 -10.60
N ASN A 54 -10.74 18.61 -10.42
CA ASN A 54 -11.41 19.24 -9.26
C ASN A 54 -12.82 18.72 -8.89
N THR A 55 -13.41 17.83 -9.67
CA THR A 55 -14.80 17.38 -9.49
C THR A 55 -15.01 16.36 -8.35
N LEU A 56 -13.97 15.59 -7.99
CA LEU A 56 -14.04 14.57 -6.95
C LEU A 56 -13.59 15.06 -5.56
N ASP A 57 -12.96 16.23 -5.46
CA ASP A 57 -12.33 16.68 -4.21
C ASP A 57 -13.31 16.78 -3.02
N LYS A 58 -14.55 17.21 -3.26
CA LYS A 58 -15.58 17.34 -2.21
C LYS A 58 -16.25 16.01 -1.84
N LYS A 59 -16.05 14.96 -2.62
CA LYS A 59 -16.67 13.63 -2.48
C LYS A 59 -15.68 12.55 -2.13
N PHE A 60 -14.42 12.93 -1.87
CA PHE A 60 -13.34 12.03 -1.56
C PHE A 60 -12.84 12.24 -0.14
N PHE A 61 -13.04 11.25 0.71
CA PHE A 61 -12.71 11.28 2.13
C PHE A 61 -11.59 10.28 2.45
N TYR A 62 -10.76 10.59 3.42
CA TYR A 62 -10.14 9.52 4.19
C TYR A 62 -11.09 9.13 5.35
N HIS A 63 -10.98 7.91 5.82
CA HIS A 63 -11.97 7.29 6.71
C HIS A 63 -12.35 8.15 7.94
N TRP A 64 -11.37 8.61 8.74
CA TRP A 64 -11.64 9.44 9.91
C TRP A 64 -12.31 10.78 9.59
N GLN A 65 -11.96 11.38 8.45
CA GLN A 65 -12.63 12.61 8.01
C GLN A 65 -14.11 12.36 7.69
N TRP A 66 -14.44 11.20 7.12
CA TRP A 66 -15.82 10.84 6.85
C TRP A 66 -16.61 10.64 8.16
N ILE A 67 -15.99 10.01 9.19
CA ILE A 67 -16.56 9.86 10.52
C ILE A 67 -16.76 11.23 11.19
N ASP A 68 -15.71 12.07 11.22
CA ASP A 68 -15.74 13.39 11.86
C ASP A 68 -16.81 14.32 11.27
N GLN A 69 -17.17 14.10 9.99
CA GLN A 69 -18.25 14.83 9.32
C GLN A 69 -19.64 14.18 9.50
N GLY A 70 -19.77 13.25 10.43
CA GLY A 70 -21.04 12.59 10.75
C GLY A 70 -21.46 11.51 9.76
N MET A 71 -20.52 10.90 9.08
CA MET A 71 -20.76 9.76 8.15
C MET A 71 -21.81 10.09 7.07
N PRO A 72 -21.60 11.10 6.24
CA PRO A 72 -22.57 11.51 5.24
C PRO A 72 -22.96 10.36 4.31
N SER A 73 -24.25 10.28 3.98
CA SER A 73 -24.82 9.29 3.07
C SER A 73 -24.77 9.80 1.62
N ALA A 74 -24.72 8.88 0.67
CA ALA A 74 -24.83 9.15 -0.76
C ALA A 74 -25.61 8.03 -1.47
N ASP A 75 -25.97 8.23 -2.74
CA ASP A 75 -26.57 7.14 -3.53
C ASP A 75 -25.61 5.96 -3.64
N TYR A 76 -24.31 6.27 -3.78
CA TYR A 76 -23.26 5.28 -3.96
C TYR A 76 -22.11 5.53 -2.99
N ILE A 77 -21.69 4.49 -2.28
CA ILE A 77 -20.51 4.50 -1.41
C ILE A 77 -19.46 3.59 -2.02
N ILE A 78 -18.29 4.15 -2.29
CA ILE A 78 -17.11 3.41 -2.79
C ILE A 78 -16.06 3.39 -1.69
N VAL A 79 -15.57 2.20 -1.33
CA VAL A 79 -14.51 2.06 -0.31
C VAL A 79 -13.34 1.31 -0.91
N ASP A 80 -12.16 1.93 -0.88
CA ASP A 80 -10.90 1.26 -1.23
C ASP A 80 -10.21 0.73 0.03
N GLU A 81 -9.45 -0.36 -0.11
CA GLU A 81 -8.78 -1.07 0.98
C GLU A 81 -9.76 -1.60 2.06
N ILE A 82 -10.92 -2.15 1.63
CA ILE A 82 -11.99 -2.59 2.53
C ILE A 82 -11.54 -3.63 3.57
N GLN A 83 -10.48 -4.41 3.31
CA GLN A 83 -9.92 -5.40 4.24
C GLN A 83 -9.28 -4.80 5.50
N ASP A 84 -9.17 -3.48 5.60
CA ASP A 84 -8.61 -2.80 6.77
C ASP A 84 -9.67 -2.34 7.77
N PHE A 85 -10.94 -2.56 7.45
CA PHE A 85 -12.06 -2.16 8.27
C PHE A 85 -12.61 -3.34 9.06
N ASP A 86 -13.15 -3.04 10.25
CA ASP A 86 -13.87 -4.01 11.04
C ASP A 86 -15.34 -4.13 10.60
N LYS A 87 -16.07 -5.03 11.25
CA LYS A 87 -17.45 -5.31 10.90
C LYS A 87 -18.37 -4.08 11.09
N GLU A 88 -18.17 -3.31 12.14
CA GLU A 88 -19.01 -2.16 12.48
C GLU A 88 -18.79 -1.03 11.44
N GLU A 89 -17.55 -0.73 11.13
CA GLU A 89 -17.21 0.23 10.09
C GLU A 89 -17.80 -0.15 8.72
N ILE A 90 -17.72 -1.42 8.34
CA ILE A 90 -18.29 -1.92 7.07
C ILE A 90 -19.80 -1.77 7.05
N LEU A 91 -20.48 -2.06 8.16
CA LEU A 91 -21.93 -1.85 8.28
C LEU A 91 -22.29 -0.36 8.14
N HIS A 92 -21.49 0.55 8.70
CA HIS A 92 -21.70 2.00 8.50
C HIS A 92 -21.63 2.39 7.02
N PHE A 93 -20.67 1.85 6.26
CA PHE A 93 -20.59 2.10 4.80
C PHE A 93 -21.80 1.58 4.05
N ILE A 94 -22.28 0.39 4.40
CA ILE A 94 -23.48 -0.21 3.79
C ILE A 94 -24.71 0.64 4.07
N HIS A 95 -24.89 1.10 5.32
CA HIS A 95 -26.04 1.93 5.71
C HIS A 95 -25.99 3.34 5.10
N ALA A 96 -24.81 3.89 4.86
CA ALA A 96 -24.63 5.17 4.20
C ALA A 96 -24.93 5.14 2.70
N ALA A 97 -24.93 3.95 2.07
CA ALA A 97 -25.24 3.76 0.66
C ALA A 97 -26.75 3.66 0.44
N LYS A 98 -27.38 4.70 -0.14
CA LYS A 98 -28.83 4.72 -0.41
C LYS A 98 -29.25 3.75 -1.53
N LYS A 99 -28.35 3.48 -2.49
CA LYS A 99 -28.60 2.57 -3.62
C LYS A 99 -27.64 1.39 -3.64
N CYS A 100 -26.32 1.65 -3.77
CA CYS A 100 -25.34 0.60 -3.92
C CYS A 100 -24.02 0.96 -3.23
N PHE A 101 -23.26 -0.07 -2.83
CA PHE A 101 -21.87 0.05 -2.39
C PHE A 101 -20.93 -0.68 -3.35
N TYR A 102 -19.69 -0.17 -3.44
CA TYR A 102 -18.60 -0.77 -4.22
C TYR A 102 -17.38 -0.89 -3.34
N PHE A 103 -17.00 -2.10 -2.97
CA PHE A 103 -15.88 -2.40 -2.08
C PHE A 103 -14.72 -2.98 -2.87
N PHE A 104 -13.53 -2.42 -2.64
CA PHE A 104 -12.30 -2.84 -3.28
C PHE A 104 -11.28 -3.24 -2.23
N GLY A 105 -10.62 -4.40 -2.39
CA GLY A 105 -9.67 -4.84 -1.38
C GLY A 105 -8.76 -6.00 -1.78
N ASP A 106 -7.84 -6.30 -0.86
CA ASP A 106 -6.88 -7.38 -0.95
C ASP A 106 -6.59 -7.93 0.45
N THR A 107 -7.06 -9.13 0.75
CA THR A 107 -6.86 -9.74 2.08
C THR A 107 -5.38 -9.92 2.42
N ALA A 108 -4.49 -10.14 1.43
CA ALA A 108 -3.05 -10.25 1.65
C ALA A 108 -2.42 -8.95 2.14
N GLN A 109 -3.06 -7.80 1.89
CA GLN A 109 -2.62 -6.48 2.35
C GLN A 109 -3.24 -6.05 3.68
N SER A 110 -3.95 -6.93 4.40
CA SER A 110 -4.50 -6.63 5.73
C SER A 110 -3.38 -6.68 6.78
N ILE A 111 -2.87 -5.49 7.16
CA ILE A 111 -1.73 -5.33 8.08
C ILE A 111 -2.11 -4.70 9.42
N TYR A 112 -3.35 -4.28 9.61
CA TYR A 112 -3.77 -3.57 10.83
C TYR A 112 -4.24 -4.51 11.95
N LYS A 113 -4.31 -5.82 11.71
CA LYS A 113 -4.53 -6.83 12.77
C LYS A 113 -3.45 -6.77 13.84
N ALA A 114 -2.21 -6.50 13.46
CA ALA A 114 -1.08 -6.34 14.37
C ALA A 114 -1.30 -5.24 15.44
N PHE A 115 -2.21 -4.30 15.19
CA PHE A 115 -2.58 -3.23 16.13
C PHE A 115 -3.87 -3.55 16.91
N GLY A 116 -4.29 -4.82 16.94
CA GLY A 116 -5.48 -5.27 17.68
C GLY A 116 -6.80 -4.97 16.98
N LYS A 117 -6.81 -4.51 15.74
CA LYS A 117 -8.03 -4.25 14.97
C LYS A 117 -8.60 -5.56 14.40
N MET A 118 -9.85 -5.88 14.71
CA MET A 118 -10.54 -7.07 14.21
C MET A 118 -11.10 -6.82 12.81
N THR A 119 -10.20 -6.79 11.81
CA THR A 119 -10.57 -6.56 10.41
C THR A 119 -11.23 -7.80 9.79
N MET A 120 -12.08 -7.59 8.78
CA MET A 120 -12.75 -8.67 8.05
C MET A 120 -11.99 -9.05 6.78
N THR A 121 -12.00 -10.34 6.44
CA THR A 121 -11.54 -10.80 5.12
C THR A 121 -12.58 -10.47 4.04
N ILE A 122 -12.14 -10.42 2.78
CA ILE A 122 -13.05 -10.19 1.65
C ILE A 122 -14.17 -11.25 1.59
N ASP A 123 -13.85 -12.51 1.89
CA ASP A 123 -14.84 -13.59 1.90
C ASP A 123 -15.86 -13.43 3.04
N GLN A 124 -15.42 -13.02 4.23
CA GLN A 124 -16.33 -12.70 5.34
C GLN A 124 -17.28 -11.55 4.98
N ILE A 125 -16.78 -10.52 4.29
CA ILE A 125 -17.60 -9.40 3.80
C ILE A 125 -18.62 -9.90 2.76
N SER A 126 -18.18 -10.73 1.83
CA SER A 126 -19.05 -11.37 0.83
C SER A 126 -20.18 -12.18 1.48
N HIS A 127 -19.85 -13.03 2.45
CA HIS A 127 -20.84 -13.79 3.19
C HIS A 127 -21.83 -12.91 3.95
N MET A 128 -21.34 -11.87 4.61
CA MET A 128 -22.18 -10.94 5.39
C MET A 128 -23.17 -10.16 4.50
N THR A 129 -22.74 -9.78 3.30
CA THR A 129 -23.52 -8.93 2.38
C THR A 129 -24.33 -9.71 1.37
N GLY A 130 -24.05 -11.00 1.16
CA GLY A 130 -24.61 -11.80 0.07
C GLY A 130 -24.13 -11.40 -1.33
N VAL A 131 -23.13 -10.50 -1.44
CA VAL A 131 -22.60 -10.01 -2.71
C VAL A 131 -21.40 -10.86 -3.12
N ALA A 132 -21.45 -11.45 -4.32
CA ALA A 132 -20.36 -12.26 -4.85
C ALA A 132 -19.10 -11.44 -5.13
N VAL A 133 -17.93 -12.04 -4.90
CA VAL A 133 -16.64 -11.39 -5.14
C VAL A 133 -16.24 -11.51 -6.61
N SER A 134 -16.00 -10.37 -7.25
CA SER A 134 -15.34 -10.29 -8.55
C SER A 134 -13.84 -10.21 -8.35
N ARG A 135 -13.04 -11.05 -9.05
CA ARG A 135 -11.59 -11.13 -8.83
C ARG A 135 -10.80 -10.57 -10.01
N LEU A 136 -9.79 -9.75 -9.70
CA LEU A 136 -8.84 -9.20 -10.66
C LEU A 136 -7.52 -9.99 -10.55
N TYR A 137 -7.18 -10.71 -11.60
CA TYR A 137 -6.02 -11.61 -11.60
C TYR A 137 -4.75 -10.98 -12.18
N ASN A 138 -4.88 -9.96 -13.02
CA ASN A 138 -3.75 -9.38 -13.73
C ASN A 138 -2.96 -8.38 -12.88
N ASN A 139 -1.64 -8.47 -12.91
CA ASN A 139 -0.76 -7.47 -12.33
C ASN A 139 -0.20 -6.56 -13.44
N TYR A 140 -0.55 -5.29 -13.38
CA TYR A 140 -0.13 -4.27 -14.36
C TYR A 140 1.02 -3.40 -13.87
N ARG A 141 1.45 -3.55 -12.61
CA ARG A 141 2.37 -2.61 -11.96
C ARG A 141 3.71 -3.22 -11.57
N LEU A 142 3.69 -4.32 -10.82
CA LEU A 142 4.91 -4.85 -10.23
C LEU A 142 5.83 -5.43 -11.29
N PRO A 143 7.16 -5.18 -11.22
CA PRO A 143 8.12 -5.95 -11.99
C PRO A 143 7.94 -7.45 -11.74
N LYS A 144 8.02 -8.25 -12.80
CA LYS A 144 7.80 -9.70 -12.72
C LYS A 144 8.61 -10.41 -11.61
N PRO A 145 9.93 -10.12 -11.43
CA PRO A 145 10.69 -10.75 -10.36
C PRO A 145 10.18 -10.36 -8.96
N VAL A 146 9.81 -9.09 -8.74
CA VAL A 146 9.27 -8.62 -7.46
C VAL A 146 7.94 -9.31 -7.16
N ALA A 147 7.03 -9.37 -8.14
CA ALA A 147 5.75 -10.04 -7.98
C ALA A 147 5.95 -11.53 -7.65
N LYS A 148 6.88 -12.21 -8.33
CA LYS A 148 7.21 -13.62 -8.07
C LYS A 148 7.78 -13.82 -6.67
N ILE A 149 8.70 -12.96 -6.23
CA ILE A 149 9.26 -13.04 -4.87
C ILE A 149 8.16 -12.88 -3.83
N THR A 150 7.30 -11.89 -3.98
CA THR A 150 6.25 -11.58 -3.00
C THR A 150 5.17 -12.66 -2.94
N GLN A 151 4.90 -13.35 -4.03
CA GLN A 151 3.92 -14.45 -4.06
C GLN A 151 4.50 -15.78 -3.55
N ASP A 152 5.68 -16.16 -4.03
CA ASP A 152 6.19 -17.52 -3.82
C ASP A 152 7.02 -17.65 -2.55
N TYR A 153 7.62 -16.56 -2.06
CA TYR A 153 8.66 -16.64 -1.02
C TYR A 153 8.35 -15.88 0.28
N LEU A 154 7.33 -15.03 0.33
CA LEU A 154 7.01 -14.37 1.60
C LEU A 154 6.24 -15.29 2.56
N GLY A 155 5.73 -16.44 2.09
CA GLY A 155 5.06 -17.43 2.94
C GLY A 155 3.86 -16.81 3.68
N LEU A 156 3.01 -16.10 2.95
CA LEU A 156 1.75 -15.60 3.48
C LEU A 156 0.82 -16.79 3.64
N ASP A 157 0.44 -17.10 4.88
CA ASP A 157 -0.11 -18.39 5.30
C ASP A 157 -1.37 -18.86 4.59
N GLU A 158 -1.53 -20.17 4.70
CA GLU A 158 -2.51 -21.08 4.09
C GLU A 158 -3.96 -20.83 4.53
N GLU A 159 -4.23 -20.10 5.61
CA GLU A 159 -5.60 -19.68 5.97
C GLU A 159 -6.27 -18.85 4.86
N ASN A 160 -5.47 -18.37 3.91
CA ASN A 160 -5.92 -17.73 2.69
C ASN A 160 -5.59 -18.57 1.45
N ASP A 161 -5.91 -19.86 1.44
CA ASP A 161 -5.74 -20.74 0.26
C ASP A 161 -6.29 -20.14 -1.04
N LYS A 162 -7.22 -19.21 -0.92
CA LYS A 162 -7.75 -18.45 -2.06
C LYS A 162 -6.83 -17.34 -2.55
N VAL A 163 -5.80 -16.92 -1.80
CA VAL A 163 -4.77 -16.01 -2.30
C VAL A 163 -3.86 -16.72 -3.30
N ARG A 164 -3.74 -18.05 -3.22
CA ARG A 164 -3.04 -18.87 -4.21
C ARG A 164 -3.72 -18.86 -5.59
N ASP A 165 -5.01 -18.57 -5.68
CA ASP A 165 -5.69 -18.38 -6.96
C ASP A 165 -5.10 -17.20 -7.79
N PHE A 166 -4.30 -16.34 -7.17
CA PHE A 166 -3.50 -15.33 -7.87
C PHE A 166 -2.19 -15.89 -8.48
N SER A 167 -1.87 -17.16 -8.25
CA SER A 167 -0.67 -17.80 -8.83
C SER A 167 -0.68 -17.80 -10.37
N GLU A 168 -1.85 -17.73 -10.97
CA GLU A 168 -2.06 -17.58 -12.41
C GLU A 168 -2.14 -16.13 -12.87
N SER A 169 -1.88 -15.15 -11.99
CA SER A 169 -1.92 -13.74 -12.38
C SER A 169 -0.98 -13.51 -13.56
N LEU A 170 -1.53 -13.13 -14.68
CA LEU A 170 -0.75 -12.74 -15.84
C LEU A 170 -0.01 -11.44 -15.50
N TYR A 171 1.31 -11.54 -15.37
CA TYR A 171 2.18 -10.38 -15.18
C TYR A 171 2.23 -9.58 -16.47
N LEU A 172 1.35 -8.60 -16.59
CA LEU A 172 1.27 -7.72 -17.75
C LEU A 172 2.19 -6.51 -17.65
N SER A 173 2.86 -6.32 -16.51
CA SER A 173 3.91 -5.33 -16.39
C SER A 173 5.01 -5.61 -17.40
N LYS A 174 5.43 -4.57 -18.12
CA LYS A 174 6.56 -4.65 -19.07
C LYS A 174 7.92 -4.64 -18.37
N GLU A 175 7.95 -4.22 -17.11
CA GLU A 175 9.17 -4.12 -16.32
C GLU A 175 9.63 -5.51 -15.86
N ASN A 176 10.87 -5.85 -16.18
CA ASN A 176 11.51 -7.10 -15.77
C ASN A 176 12.79 -6.84 -14.97
N VAL A 177 12.86 -5.71 -14.27
CA VAL A 177 14.02 -5.30 -13.48
C VAL A 177 14.10 -6.19 -12.24
N LEU A 178 15.26 -6.80 -12.04
CA LEU A 178 15.55 -7.57 -10.83
C LEU A 178 15.63 -6.64 -9.62
N PRO A 179 15.06 -7.01 -8.48
CA PRO A 179 15.35 -6.30 -7.24
C PRO A 179 16.82 -6.50 -6.84
N VAL A 180 17.38 -5.53 -6.13
CA VAL A 180 18.76 -5.54 -5.68
C VAL A 180 18.80 -5.78 -4.18
N PHE A 181 19.50 -6.83 -3.75
CA PHE A 181 19.74 -7.11 -2.32
C PHE A 181 21.19 -6.76 -1.99
N MET A 182 21.39 -5.85 -1.03
CA MET A 182 22.67 -5.25 -0.70
C MET A 182 23.07 -5.53 0.75
N PRO A 183 24.08 -6.37 1.00
CA PRO A 183 24.66 -6.48 2.33
C PRO A 183 25.45 -5.21 2.67
N CYS A 184 25.35 -4.77 3.92
CA CYS A 184 26.08 -3.64 4.46
C CYS A 184 26.69 -4.02 5.80
N GLU A 185 27.77 -3.38 6.19
CA GLU A 185 28.47 -3.68 7.44
C GLU A 185 27.85 -2.93 8.63
N SER A 186 27.15 -1.84 8.37
CA SER A 186 26.54 -1.00 9.41
C SER A 186 25.28 -0.28 8.93
N LYS A 187 24.51 0.25 9.87
CA LYS A 187 23.36 1.12 9.56
C LYS A 187 23.80 2.42 8.87
N GLU A 188 24.94 2.98 9.29
CA GLU A 188 25.49 4.18 8.69
C GLU A 188 25.83 3.95 7.21
N GLU A 189 26.44 2.81 6.90
CA GLU A 189 26.67 2.43 5.50
C GLU A 189 25.35 2.31 4.73
N GLN A 190 24.31 1.70 5.30
CA GLN A 190 23.01 1.59 4.64
C GLN A 190 22.44 2.98 4.34
N ILE A 191 22.53 3.94 5.27
CA ILE A 191 22.06 5.32 5.06
C ILE A 191 22.85 6.00 3.95
N ASN A 192 24.16 5.85 3.92
CA ASN A 192 25.02 6.39 2.86
C ASN A 192 24.68 5.76 1.50
N LYS A 193 24.40 4.46 1.47
CA LYS A 193 23.94 3.75 0.26
C LYS A 193 22.63 4.28 -0.26
N ILE A 194 21.66 4.61 0.61
CA ILE A 194 20.38 5.24 0.19
C ILE A 194 20.66 6.52 -0.60
N ILE A 195 21.51 7.41 -0.04
CA ILE A 195 21.87 8.67 -0.69
C ILE A 195 22.55 8.43 -2.05
N SER A 196 23.52 7.51 -2.11
CA SER A 196 24.21 7.15 -3.35
C SER A 196 23.26 6.58 -4.40
N ILE A 197 22.42 5.61 -4.02
CA ILE A 197 21.43 5.00 -4.93
C ILE A 197 20.54 6.07 -5.58
N ILE A 198 20.07 7.02 -4.79
CA ILE A 198 19.17 8.07 -5.29
C ILE A 198 19.91 9.04 -6.21
N ASN A 199 21.10 9.51 -5.81
CA ASN A 199 21.86 10.52 -6.54
C ASN A 199 22.48 9.95 -7.83
N ASP A 200 23.11 8.78 -7.75
CA ASP A 200 23.82 8.18 -8.87
C ASP A 200 22.89 7.77 -10.00
N ASN A 201 21.69 7.30 -9.65
CA ASN A 201 20.66 6.92 -10.61
C ASN A 201 19.69 8.06 -10.95
N LYS A 202 19.77 9.23 -10.27
CA LYS A 202 18.88 10.39 -10.44
C LYS A 202 17.40 10.02 -10.29
N TYR A 203 17.09 9.15 -9.34
CA TYR A 203 15.71 8.74 -9.09
C TYR A 203 14.90 9.90 -8.51
N ARG A 204 13.67 10.07 -8.98
CA ARG A 204 12.79 11.20 -8.64
C ARG A 204 11.59 10.81 -7.80
N ASN A 205 11.04 9.63 -8.01
CA ASN A 205 9.87 9.14 -7.27
C ASN A 205 10.29 7.97 -6.39
N VAL A 206 10.84 8.29 -5.21
CA VAL A 206 11.47 7.33 -4.29
C VAL A 206 10.68 7.22 -2.99
N GLY A 207 10.34 5.99 -2.61
CA GLY A 207 9.88 5.63 -1.27
C GLY A 207 11.00 4.95 -0.49
N ILE A 208 11.38 5.51 0.65
CA ILE A 208 12.27 4.87 1.63
C ILE A 208 11.37 4.32 2.71
N LEU A 209 11.25 2.99 2.75
CA LEU A 209 10.25 2.33 3.57
C LEU A 209 10.92 1.51 4.67
N VAL A 210 10.49 1.73 5.91
CA VAL A 210 11.06 1.08 7.10
C VAL A 210 9.98 0.39 7.94
N ALA A 211 10.39 -0.54 8.81
CA ALA A 211 9.46 -1.33 9.60
C ALA A 211 8.73 -0.50 10.67
N ASP A 212 9.43 0.43 11.31
CA ASP A 212 8.92 1.18 12.46
C ASP A 212 9.31 2.66 12.45
N ASN A 213 8.76 3.41 13.40
CA ASN A 213 9.01 4.85 13.52
C ASN A 213 10.38 5.20 14.11
N GLU A 214 11.02 4.32 14.86
CA GLU A 214 12.37 4.55 15.38
C GLU A 214 13.36 4.62 14.22
N MET A 215 13.22 3.73 13.24
CA MET A 215 14.01 3.76 12.01
C MET A 215 13.76 5.03 11.18
N VAL A 216 12.53 5.55 11.16
CA VAL A 216 12.24 6.85 10.50
C VAL A 216 13.04 7.97 11.16
N LEU A 217 13.07 8.04 12.50
CA LEU A 217 13.85 9.06 13.23
C LEU A 217 15.35 8.91 12.98
N GLU A 218 15.87 7.69 13.01
CA GLU A 218 17.30 7.41 12.80
C GLU A 218 17.76 7.94 11.42
N ILE A 219 17.04 7.58 10.36
CA ILE A 219 17.35 8.03 8.99
C ILE A 219 17.16 9.55 8.85
N MET A 220 16.09 10.09 9.39
CA MET A 220 15.81 11.53 9.33
C MET A 220 16.92 12.36 9.98
N ASN A 221 17.41 11.93 11.16
CA ASN A 221 18.50 12.63 11.85
C ASN A 221 19.78 12.61 11.02
N SER A 222 20.13 11.48 10.42
CA SER A 222 21.30 11.36 9.54
C SER A 222 21.14 12.20 8.27
N PHE A 223 19.96 12.21 7.64
CA PHE A 223 19.69 13.05 6.47
C PHE A 223 19.75 14.54 6.79
N THR A 224 19.31 14.95 7.98
CA THR A 224 19.44 16.33 8.46
C THR A 224 20.91 16.72 8.61
N SER A 225 21.73 15.84 9.20
CA SER A 225 23.17 16.07 9.40
C SER A 225 23.93 16.15 8.05
N SER A 226 23.57 15.30 7.08
CA SER A 226 24.15 15.29 5.74
C SER A 226 23.52 16.32 4.78
N LYS A 227 22.54 17.10 5.23
CA LYS A 227 21.77 18.05 4.41
C LYS A 227 21.06 17.40 3.20
N PHE A 228 20.74 16.12 3.29
CA PHE A 228 19.99 15.42 2.24
C PHE A 228 18.50 15.72 2.37
N ALA A 229 17.92 16.33 1.35
CA ALA A 229 16.51 16.77 1.36
C ALA A 229 15.57 15.55 1.18
N CYS A 230 14.80 15.26 2.22
CA CYS A 230 13.80 14.18 2.23
C CYS A 230 12.52 14.66 2.93
N GLU A 231 11.38 14.23 2.45
CA GLU A 231 10.10 14.41 3.13
C GLU A 231 9.77 13.14 3.91
N PHE A 232 9.15 13.28 5.08
CA PHE A 232 8.94 12.13 5.95
C PHE A 232 7.62 12.19 6.70
N LYS A 233 7.16 11.01 7.12
CA LYS A 233 6.06 10.85 8.05
C LYS A 233 6.52 10.06 9.26
N TYR A 234 6.47 10.71 10.41
CA TYR A 234 6.75 10.14 11.72
C TYR A 234 5.51 10.19 12.60
N ASN A 235 5.16 9.07 13.22
CA ASN A 235 4.01 8.97 14.10
C ASN A 235 4.44 8.37 15.45
N ALA A 236 4.57 9.21 16.47
CA ALA A 236 4.94 8.80 17.82
C ALA A 236 3.78 8.16 18.61
N GLY A 237 2.52 8.34 18.14
CA GLY A 237 1.31 7.85 18.78
C GLY A 237 0.11 8.73 18.52
N TYR A 238 -1.07 8.30 19.00
CA TYR A 238 -2.30 9.06 18.85
C TYR A 238 -2.21 10.40 19.62
N ASN A 239 -2.45 11.51 18.93
CA ASN A 239 -2.36 12.87 19.46
C ASN A 239 -1.01 13.26 20.09
N ASP A 240 0.10 12.56 19.76
CA ASP A 240 1.43 12.93 20.24
C ASP A 240 1.93 14.18 19.51
N SER A 241 2.39 15.17 20.27
CA SER A 241 2.92 16.45 19.73
C SER A 241 4.18 16.28 18.87
N ARG A 242 4.87 15.14 18.98
CA ARG A 242 6.04 14.79 18.18
C ARG A 242 5.69 14.30 16.78
N ASN A 243 4.41 14.04 16.49
CA ASN A 243 3.95 13.62 15.16
C ASN A 243 4.34 14.65 14.10
N LYS A 244 4.97 14.19 13.03
CA LYS A 244 5.39 15.04 11.91
C LYS A 244 5.01 14.39 10.58
N ASP A 245 4.38 15.16 9.71
CA ASP A 245 4.01 14.73 8.36
C ASP A 245 4.33 15.87 7.38
N THR A 246 5.47 15.74 6.70
CA THR A 246 5.94 16.69 5.70
C THR A 246 5.73 16.19 4.26
N LEU A 247 5.04 15.05 4.10
CA LEU A 247 4.85 14.44 2.79
C LEU A 247 4.12 15.36 1.81
N ASN A 248 4.75 15.61 0.66
CA ASN A 248 4.17 16.33 -0.46
C ASN A 248 4.42 15.54 -1.76
N PHE A 249 3.41 14.90 -2.29
CA PHE A 249 3.52 14.07 -3.50
C PHE A 249 3.62 14.87 -4.82
N ARG A 250 3.64 16.21 -4.74
CA ARG A 250 3.92 17.09 -5.88
C ARG A 250 5.40 17.36 -6.08
N THR A 251 6.25 17.00 -5.13
CA THR A 251 7.70 17.16 -5.22
C THR A 251 8.37 15.85 -5.59
N GLU A 252 9.56 15.95 -6.17
CA GLU A 252 10.42 14.81 -6.49
C GLU A 252 11.30 14.36 -5.31
N ARG A 253 11.19 15.01 -4.14
CA ARG A 253 11.95 14.65 -2.96
C ARG A 253 11.60 13.22 -2.50
N PRO A 254 12.58 12.41 -2.07
CA PRO A 254 12.31 11.09 -1.49
C PRO A 254 11.33 11.16 -0.33
N LYS A 255 10.54 10.11 -0.15
CA LYS A 255 9.50 10.00 0.88
C LYS A 255 9.90 8.90 1.86
N LEU A 256 10.22 9.27 3.10
CA LEU A 256 10.58 8.34 4.17
C LEU A 256 9.37 8.10 5.08
N MET A 257 9.01 6.83 5.27
CA MET A 257 7.89 6.44 6.12
C MET A 257 7.92 4.96 6.50
N THR A 258 7.05 4.56 7.42
CA THR A 258 6.87 3.13 7.74
C THR A 258 6.12 2.38 6.64
N TYR A 259 6.26 1.03 6.60
CA TYR A 259 5.50 0.14 5.71
C TYR A 259 3.99 0.40 5.79
N HIS A 260 3.47 0.59 7.00
CA HIS A 260 2.05 0.90 7.24
C HIS A 260 1.63 2.24 6.64
N SER A 261 2.46 3.26 6.79
CA SER A 261 2.19 4.58 6.21
C SER A 261 2.25 4.61 4.69
N ALA A 262 3.01 3.69 4.09
CA ALA A 262 3.15 3.55 2.64
C ALA A 262 2.00 2.79 1.98
N LYS A 263 1.09 2.19 2.77
CA LYS A 263 -0.03 1.43 2.21
C LYS A 263 -0.87 2.28 1.25
N GLY A 264 -1.19 1.72 0.09
CA GLY A 264 -1.90 2.40 -1.00
C GLY A 264 -1.05 3.31 -1.87
N LEU A 265 0.14 3.74 -1.40
CA LEU A 265 1.06 4.57 -2.18
C LEU A 265 1.81 3.76 -3.26
N GLN A 266 2.43 4.48 -4.20
CA GLN A 266 3.22 3.89 -5.29
C GLN A 266 4.43 4.75 -5.60
N PHE A 267 5.57 4.10 -5.85
CA PHE A 267 6.84 4.75 -6.14
C PHE A 267 7.52 4.06 -7.33
N GLU A 268 8.26 4.83 -8.13
CA GLU A 268 9.12 4.25 -9.16
C GLU A 268 10.19 3.36 -8.53
N THR A 269 10.79 3.86 -7.47
CA THR A 269 11.85 3.18 -6.73
C THR A 269 11.47 3.05 -5.27
N VAL A 270 11.56 1.84 -4.73
CA VAL A 270 11.43 1.58 -3.30
C VAL A 270 12.77 1.12 -2.75
N ILE A 271 13.19 1.72 -1.65
CA ILE A 271 14.36 1.32 -0.87
C ILE A 271 13.88 0.86 0.50
N ILE A 272 14.21 -0.36 0.87
CA ILE A 272 13.91 -0.98 2.17
C ILE A 272 15.24 -1.14 2.91
N PRO A 273 15.65 -0.17 3.73
CA PRO A 273 16.84 -0.30 4.57
C PRO A 273 16.54 -1.08 5.85
N PHE A 274 17.59 -1.47 6.55
CA PHE A 274 17.54 -2.13 7.86
C PHE A 274 16.71 -3.41 7.89
N TYR A 275 16.68 -4.14 6.76
CA TYR A 275 15.96 -5.40 6.72
C TYR A 275 16.57 -6.43 7.66
N LYS A 276 15.78 -6.92 8.62
CA LYS A 276 16.17 -7.91 9.63
C LYS A 276 15.34 -9.19 9.60
N GLY A 277 14.66 -9.43 8.47
CA GLY A 277 13.75 -10.54 8.32
C GLY A 277 12.30 -10.19 8.66
N ALA A 278 11.41 -11.18 8.46
CA ALA A 278 10.01 -11.14 8.84
C ALA A 278 9.64 -12.52 9.43
N ARG A 279 9.41 -12.58 10.74
CA ARG A 279 9.33 -13.83 11.51
C ARG A 279 7.90 -14.39 11.61
N ASN A 280 6.93 -13.51 11.68
CA ASN A 280 5.52 -13.86 11.80
C ASN A 280 4.70 -13.33 10.60
N ASN A 281 3.44 -13.73 10.50
CA ASN A 281 2.58 -13.34 9.40
C ASN A 281 2.36 -11.85 9.27
N ASP A 282 2.25 -11.12 10.36
CA ASP A 282 2.01 -9.68 10.33
C ASP A 282 3.23 -8.94 9.78
N GLU A 283 4.44 -9.35 10.20
CA GLU A 283 5.70 -8.82 9.64
C GLU A 283 5.85 -9.17 8.15
N LYS A 284 5.50 -10.41 7.75
CA LYS A 284 5.51 -10.83 6.34
C LYS A 284 4.53 -10.04 5.49
N LYS A 285 3.32 -9.79 5.99
CA LYS A 285 2.32 -8.95 5.33
C LYS A 285 2.80 -7.49 5.21
N ALA A 286 3.40 -6.95 6.27
CA ALA A 286 3.97 -5.60 6.24
C ALA A 286 5.11 -5.49 5.21
N LEU A 287 6.00 -6.49 5.14
CA LEU A 287 7.04 -6.58 4.12
C LEU A 287 6.43 -6.71 2.71
N TYR A 288 5.41 -7.55 2.54
CA TYR A 288 4.66 -7.67 1.27
C TYR A 288 4.12 -6.31 0.83
N VAL A 289 3.48 -5.57 1.75
CA VAL A 289 3.01 -4.22 1.45
C VAL A 289 4.16 -3.33 1.00
N ALA A 290 5.29 -3.30 1.70
CA ALA A 290 6.42 -2.46 1.35
C ALA A 290 7.01 -2.80 -0.02
N MET A 291 7.30 -4.08 -0.29
CA MET A 291 7.87 -4.54 -1.56
C MET A 291 6.94 -4.27 -2.74
N THR A 292 5.62 -4.37 -2.52
CA THR A 292 4.62 -4.13 -3.57
C THR A 292 4.31 -2.65 -3.84
N ARG A 293 5.01 -1.72 -3.19
CA ARG A 293 4.86 -0.27 -3.46
C ARG A 293 5.64 0.18 -4.68
N THR A 294 6.61 -0.58 -5.16
CA THR A 294 7.36 -0.25 -6.37
C THR A 294 6.60 -0.56 -7.64
N TYR A 295 6.88 0.21 -8.69
CA TYR A 295 6.49 -0.17 -10.05
C TYR A 295 7.70 -0.36 -10.98
N ARG A 296 8.95 -0.15 -10.49
CA ARG A 296 10.15 -0.36 -11.30
C ARG A 296 11.32 -0.94 -10.50
N ASN A 297 11.88 -0.20 -9.55
CA ASN A 297 13.11 -0.59 -8.86
C ASN A 297 12.83 -0.93 -7.39
N LEU A 298 13.40 -2.03 -6.90
CA LEU A 298 13.36 -2.41 -5.50
C LEU A 298 14.78 -2.66 -5.00
N TYR A 299 15.14 -1.97 -3.92
CA TYR A 299 16.38 -2.19 -3.18
C TYR A 299 16.05 -2.66 -1.77
N VAL A 300 16.73 -3.72 -1.33
CA VAL A 300 16.66 -4.20 0.06
C VAL A 300 18.06 -4.18 0.63
N LEU A 301 18.28 -3.33 1.64
CA LEU A 301 19.57 -3.23 2.32
C LEU A 301 19.48 -3.98 3.66
N HIS A 302 20.45 -4.81 3.94
CA HIS A 302 20.45 -5.66 5.13
C HIS A 302 21.83 -5.72 5.77
N ASP A 303 21.86 -6.14 7.02
CA ASP A 303 23.07 -6.28 7.82
C ASP A 303 23.62 -7.71 7.67
N GLY A 304 24.83 -7.84 7.14
CA GLY A 304 25.50 -9.13 6.98
C GLY A 304 24.71 -10.17 6.16
N ILE A 305 24.15 -11.17 6.85
CA ILE A 305 23.46 -12.29 6.22
C ILE A 305 21.98 -11.95 5.99
N LEU A 306 21.52 -12.11 4.74
CA LEU A 306 20.11 -11.94 4.41
C LEU A 306 19.23 -12.89 5.23
N GLN A 307 18.19 -12.35 5.88
CA GLN A 307 17.30 -13.07 6.78
C GLN A 307 16.05 -13.58 6.04
N GLU A 308 15.38 -14.56 6.65
CA GLU A 308 14.09 -15.06 6.13
C GLU A 308 12.99 -13.98 6.17
N PRO A 309 12.04 -14.03 5.24
CA PRO A 309 11.87 -15.01 4.16
C PRO A 309 12.74 -14.78 2.91
N LEU A 310 13.37 -13.61 2.77
CA LEU A 310 14.12 -13.26 1.55
C LEU A 310 15.38 -14.13 1.33
N LYS A 311 15.93 -14.71 2.39
CA LYS A 311 17.03 -15.68 2.29
C LYS A 311 16.71 -16.88 1.40
N ASN A 312 15.45 -17.26 1.31
CA ASN A 312 15.00 -18.42 0.54
C ASN A 312 14.74 -18.11 -0.94
N VAL A 313 14.88 -16.84 -1.32
CA VAL A 313 14.69 -16.40 -2.72
C VAL A 313 15.87 -16.86 -3.56
N PRO A 314 15.64 -17.57 -4.70
CA PRO A 314 16.72 -17.97 -5.61
C PRO A 314 17.45 -16.77 -6.20
N GLU A 315 18.79 -16.86 -6.30
CA GLU A 315 19.65 -15.77 -6.83
C GLU A 315 19.27 -15.29 -8.24
N ARG A 316 18.64 -16.15 -9.05
CA ARG A 316 18.13 -15.75 -10.38
C ARG A 316 16.99 -14.71 -10.35
N LEU A 317 16.40 -14.44 -9.19
CA LEU A 317 15.29 -13.50 -9.02
C LEU A 317 15.72 -12.14 -8.44
N TYR A 318 16.98 -11.96 -8.09
CA TYR A 318 17.52 -10.69 -7.60
C TYR A 318 19.00 -10.52 -8.00
N GLU A 319 19.48 -9.29 -7.95
CA GLU A 319 20.89 -8.96 -8.05
C GLU A 319 21.48 -8.82 -6.65
N LYS A 320 22.63 -9.40 -6.40
CA LYS A 320 23.44 -9.16 -5.20
C LYS A 320 24.50 -8.13 -5.52
N ARG A 321 24.51 -7.01 -4.83
CA ARG A 321 25.53 -5.96 -5.02
C ARG A 321 26.23 -5.63 -3.72
#